data_59e0d77d1093901954170d87721ee3bf
#
_entry.id   59e0d77d1093901954170d87721ee3bf
#
_cell.length_a   1.000
_cell.length_b   1.000
_cell.length_c   1.000
_cell.angle_alpha   90.00
_cell.angle_beta   90.00
_cell.angle_gamma   90.00
#
_symmetry.space_group_name_H-M   'P 1'
#
loop_
_entity.id
_entity.type
_entity.pdbx_description
1 polymer ?
#
loop_
_entity_poly.entity_id
_entity_poly.type
_entity_poly.pdbx_seq_one_letter_code
_entity_poly.pdbx_strand_id
1 'polypeptide(L)'
;NGWNDGKCIKAKGMKPKKKYTFKFYGKLKVDNPALDAPDGITVEGNPAVFKNVEMGPAVKPVIKSIKVSNVKVTKYFNYSEWRYKYKTKFTVTVTLGKKPKGAKGIQLTTTVQGISSYKTIKGKKNTFTANFNWDAPVSLKGRTASFKVKTYNNAKYKAYSYDSKPKKLKIK
;
A
#
# COMPACT_ATOMS: atom_id res chain seq x y z
N ASN A 1 -15.72 11.41 -9.53
CA ASN A 1 -14.40 11.96 -9.85
C ASN A 1 -13.35 11.24 -9.04
N GLY A 2 -13.13 9.97 -9.38
CA GLY A 2 -12.23 9.11 -8.64
C GLY A 2 -10.89 9.03 -9.32
N TRP A 3 -9.93 9.78 -8.88
CA TRP A 3 -8.54 9.40 -9.01
C TRP A 3 -8.26 8.41 -7.91
N ASN A 4 -8.73 7.20 -8.13
CA ASN A 4 -8.52 6.10 -7.23
C ASN A 4 -7.29 5.35 -7.61
N ASP A 5 -6.60 5.10 -6.56
CA ASP A 5 -5.86 3.93 -6.25
C ASP A 5 -4.49 3.94 -6.82
N GLY A 6 -3.58 4.16 -5.95
CA GLY A 6 -2.19 3.75 -5.98
C GLY A 6 -1.89 2.50 -6.79
N LYS A 7 -2.41 2.36 -8.01
CA LYS A 7 -2.00 1.34 -8.96
C LYS A 7 -0.53 1.55 -9.24
N CYS A 8 0.30 0.74 -8.60
CA CYS A 8 1.72 0.70 -8.90
C CYS A 8 1.90 0.28 -10.36
N ILE A 9 2.34 1.20 -11.21
CA ILE A 9 2.75 0.87 -12.58
C ILE A 9 4.00 -0.01 -12.48
N LYS A 10 3.90 -1.24 -12.92
CA LYS A 10 5.05 -2.16 -13.03
C LYS A 10 5.77 -1.85 -14.33
N ALA A 11 6.79 -1.00 -14.27
CA ALA A 11 7.67 -0.78 -15.40
C ALA A 11 8.65 -1.95 -15.52
N LYS A 12 8.59 -2.70 -16.63
CA LYS A 12 9.52 -3.78 -16.92
C LYS A 12 10.87 -3.20 -17.43
N GLY A 13 11.97 -3.93 -17.22
CA GLY A 13 13.29 -3.59 -17.75
C GLY A 13 14.06 -2.51 -16.99
N MET A 14 13.52 -1.94 -15.93
CA MET A 14 14.21 -0.91 -15.17
C MET A 14 15.19 -1.50 -14.15
N LYS A 15 16.42 -0.96 -14.14
CA LYS A 15 17.48 -1.41 -13.23
C LYS A 15 17.31 -0.77 -11.84
N PRO A 16 17.48 -1.53 -10.74
CA PRO A 16 17.49 -0.99 -9.39
C PRO A 16 18.52 0.13 -9.22
N LYS A 17 18.21 1.11 -8.37
CA LYS A 17 19.03 2.28 -8.05
C LYS A 17 19.36 3.22 -9.23
N LYS A 18 18.84 2.97 -10.40
CA LYS A 18 18.91 3.91 -11.52
C LYS A 18 17.80 4.94 -11.42
N LYS A 19 18.05 6.14 -11.90
CA LYS A 19 17.07 7.24 -11.97
C LYS A 19 16.46 7.28 -13.37
N TYR A 20 15.18 7.50 -13.44
CA TYR A 20 14.42 7.56 -14.67
C TYR A 20 13.50 8.78 -14.67
N THR A 21 13.16 9.24 -15.85
CA THR A 21 12.10 10.24 -16.06
C THR A 21 10.89 9.52 -16.61
N PHE A 22 9.75 9.71 -15.96
CA PHE A 22 8.47 9.18 -16.41
C PHE A 22 7.61 10.31 -16.94
N LYS A 23 6.98 10.07 -18.08
CA LYS A 23 5.95 10.93 -18.64
C LYS A 23 4.65 10.13 -18.69
N PHE A 24 3.60 10.65 -18.09
CA PHE A 24 2.28 10.05 -18.09
C PHE A 24 1.36 10.94 -18.92
N TYR A 25 0.81 10.38 -19.99
CA TYR A 25 -0.16 11.03 -20.83
C TYR A 25 -1.54 10.57 -20.41
N GLY A 26 -2.43 11.51 -20.12
CA GLY A 26 -3.86 11.25 -19.97
C GLY A 26 -4.50 11.20 -21.35
N LYS A 27 -5.27 10.14 -21.62
CA LYS A 27 -6.11 10.04 -22.81
C LYS A 27 -7.56 10.03 -22.34
N LEU A 28 -8.34 10.99 -22.84
CA LEU A 28 -9.78 11.02 -22.65
C LEU A 28 -10.43 10.59 -23.96
N LYS A 29 -11.16 9.49 -23.95
CA LYS A 29 -12.03 9.12 -25.05
C LYS A 29 -13.38 9.82 -24.84
N VAL A 30 -13.74 10.71 -25.72
CA VAL A 30 -15.04 11.40 -25.69
C VAL A 30 -15.95 10.70 -26.68
N ASP A 31 -16.85 9.90 -26.16
CA ASP A 31 -17.94 9.33 -26.99
C ASP A 31 -19.04 10.38 -27.13
N ASN A 32 -19.16 10.98 -28.31
CA ASN A 32 -20.26 11.89 -28.63
C ASN A 32 -21.28 11.16 -29.50
N PRO A 33 -22.43 10.77 -28.95
CA PRO A 33 -23.45 10.05 -29.71
C PRO A 33 -24.12 10.89 -30.81
N ALA A 34 -23.89 12.21 -30.82
CA ALA A 34 -24.44 13.11 -31.86
C ALA A 34 -23.53 13.21 -33.11
N LEU A 35 -22.33 12.66 -33.05
CA LEU A 35 -21.44 12.53 -34.19
C LEU A 35 -21.35 11.05 -34.50
N ASP A 36 -21.89 10.62 -35.66
CA ASP A 36 -21.77 9.24 -36.18
C ASP A 36 -20.30 8.83 -36.47
N ALA A 37 -19.38 9.16 -35.59
CA ALA A 37 -17.98 8.78 -35.65
C ALA A 37 -17.78 7.50 -34.83
N PRO A 38 -17.55 6.35 -35.45
CA PRO A 38 -17.48 5.06 -34.77
C PRO A 38 -16.33 4.93 -33.75
N ASP A 39 -15.38 5.86 -33.73
CA ASP A 39 -14.14 5.73 -32.95
C ASP A 39 -13.93 6.79 -31.88
N GLY A 40 -14.86 7.64 -31.54
CA GLY A 40 -14.71 8.65 -30.49
C GLY A 40 -13.44 9.53 -30.65
N ILE A 41 -13.52 10.79 -30.30
CA ILE A 41 -12.35 11.69 -30.31
C ILE A 41 -11.47 11.37 -29.10
N THR A 42 -10.20 11.03 -29.33
CA THR A 42 -9.22 10.89 -28.26
C THR A 42 -8.47 12.21 -28.06
N VAL A 43 -8.63 12.82 -26.89
CA VAL A 43 -7.88 14.02 -26.50
C VAL A 43 -6.72 13.60 -25.61
N GLU A 44 -5.50 13.96 -26.03
CA GLU A 44 -4.30 13.77 -25.20
C GLU A 44 -4.02 15.05 -24.41
N GLY A 45 -3.95 14.93 -23.11
CA GLY A 45 -3.54 16.03 -22.23
C GLY A 45 -2.01 16.17 -22.17
N ASN A 46 -1.55 17.31 -21.67
CA ASN A 46 -0.14 17.53 -21.38
C ASN A 46 0.38 16.46 -20.40
N PRO A 47 1.60 15.89 -20.63
CA PRO A 47 2.10 14.84 -19.79
C PRO A 47 2.48 15.35 -18.38
N ALA A 48 2.08 14.59 -17.36
CA ALA A 48 2.65 14.74 -16.04
C ALA A 48 4.09 14.16 -16.04
N VAL A 49 5.09 14.99 -15.78
CA VAL A 49 6.51 14.61 -15.86
C VAL A 49 7.10 14.43 -14.47
N PHE A 50 7.60 13.23 -14.19
CA PHE A 50 8.31 12.89 -12.96
C PHE A 50 9.78 12.64 -13.29
N LYS A 51 10.66 13.59 -12.95
CA LYS A 51 12.10 13.52 -13.22
C LYS A 51 12.86 12.88 -12.05
N ASN A 52 13.96 12.21 -12.34
CA ASN A 52 14.90 11.65 -11.34
C ASN A 52 14.25 10.67 -10.35
N VAL A 53 13.25 9.91 -10.79
CA VAL A 53 12.64 8.87 -9.98
C VAL A 53 13.60 7.69 -9.85
N GLU A 54 14.13 7.48 -8.65
CA GLU A 54 15.03 6.37 -8.38
C GLU A 54 14.25 5.07 -8.17
N MET A 55 14.62 4.03 -8.92
CA MET A 55 14.01 2.72 -8.79
C MET A 55 14.38 2.07 -7.46
N GLY A 56 13.40 1.45 -6.83
CA GLY A 56 13.59 0.75 -5.57
C GLY A 56 14.58 -0.42 -5.68
N PRO A 57 15.15 -0.86 -4.55
CA PRO A 57 16.07 -1.98 -4.55
C PRO A 57 15.36 -3.28 -4.95
N ALA A 58 16.00 -4.07 -5.83
CA ALA A 58 15.50 -5.40 -6.25
C ALA A 58 15.67 -6.48 -5.17
N VAL A 59 15.53 -6.11 -3.90
CA VAL A 59 15.74 -7.02 -2.76
C VAL A 59 14.43 -7.14 -1.99
N LYS A 60 14.02 -8.37 -1.69
CA LYS A 60 12.89 -8.64 -0.81
C LYS A 60 13.34 -8.51 0.66
N PRO A 61 12.70 -7.68 1.47
CA PRO A 61 12.98 -7.67 2.91
C PRO A 61 12.54 -8.99 3.53
N VAL A 62 13.27 -9.42 4.57
CA VAL A 62 12.93 -10.64 5.31
C VAL A 62 12.35 -10.25 6.66
N ILE A 63 11.14 -10.70 6.96
CA ILE A 63 10.52 -10.51 8.27
C ILE A 63 11.07 -11.56 9.21
N LYS A 64 11.85 -11.14 10.23
CA LYS A 64 12.32 -11.99 11.31
C LYS A 64 11.18 -12.33 12.27
N SER A 65 10.49 -11.32 12.77
CA SER A 65 9.37 -11.49 13.71
C SER A 65 8.27 -10.48 13.47
N ILE A 66 7.03 -10.86 13.87
CA ILE A 66 5.89 -9.96 13.98
C ILE A 66 5.23 -10.22 15.34
N LYS A 67 4.82 -9.14 16.00
CA LYS A 67 4.02 -9.17 17.21
C LYS A 67 2.79 -8.30 17.00
N VAL A 68 1.61 -8.82 17.34
CA VAL A 68 0.37 -8.04 17.48
C VAL A 68 0.09 -7.85 18.94
N SER A 69 -0.24 -6.64 19.37
CA SER A 69 -0.50 -6.28 20.76
C SER A 69 -1.55 -5.18 20.86
N ASN A 70 -1.97 -4.85 22.09
CA ASN A 70 -2.91 -3.77 22.38
C ASN A 70 -4.22 -3.87 21.58
N VAL A 71 -4.74 -5.10 21.45
CA VAL A 71 -5.98 -5.34 20.71
C VAL A 71 -7.17 -4.87 21.53
N LYS A 72 -7.88 -3.87 21.01
CA LYS A 72 -9.11 -3.34 21.58
C LYS A 72 -10.24 -3.42 20.57
N VAL A 73 -11.39 -3.91 20.98
CA VAL A 73 -12.58 -4.03 20.15
C VAL A 73 -13.70 -3.21 20.78
N THR A 74 -14.29 -2.34 19.98
CA THR A 74 -15.48 -1.57 20.37
C THR A 74 -16.60 -1.91 19.39
N LYS A 75 -17.73 -2.38 19.90
CA LYS A 75 -18.98 -2.56 19.14
C LYS A 75 -19.74 -1.25 19.18
N TYR A 76 -20.27 -0.79 18.07
CA TYR A 76 -21.11 0.39 17.98
C TYR A 76 -22.18 0.21 16.91
N PHE A 77 -23.29 0.95 17.04
CA PHE A 77 -24.35 0.96 16.04
C PHE A 77 -24.06 2.03 14.99
N ASN A 78 -24.04 1.63 13.71
CA ASN A 78 -23.90 2.57 12.59
C ASN A 78 -25.28 2.95 12.06
N TYR A 79 -25.75 4.15 12.41
CA TYR A 79 -27.08 4.64 12.01
C TYR A 79 -27.23 4.80 10.49
N SER A 80 -26.18 5.11 9.74
CA SER A 80 -26.25 5.25 8.28
C SER A 80 -26.43 3.91 7.56
N GLU A 81 -25.96 2.81 8.15
CA GLU A 81 -26.08 1.46 7.61
C GLU A 81 -27.09 0.58 8.39
N TRP A 82 -27.71 1.12 9.43
CA TRP A 82 -28.67 0.44 10.31
C TRP A 82 -28.20 -0.93 10.82
N ARG A 83 -26.89 -1.02 11.18
CA ARG A 83 -26.29 -2.26 11.68
C ARG A 83 -25.18 -2.02 12.69
N TYR A 84 -24.91 -3.04 13.49
CA TYR A 84 -23.74 -3.03 14.35
C TYR A 84 -22.46 -3.21 13.54
N LYS A 85 -21.46 -2.42 13.93
CA LYS A 85 -20.09 -2.53 13.44
C LYS A 85 -19.10 -2.68 14.59
N TYR A 86 -17.89 -3.08 14.25
CA TYR A 86 -16.79 -3.28 15.20
C TYR A 86 -15.58 -2.49 14.77
N LYS A 87 -15.14 -1.62 15.65
CA LYS A 87 -13.86 -0.92 15.52
C LYS A 87 -12.78 -1.73 16.23
N THR A 88 -11.86 -2.34 15.49
CA THR A 88 -10.75 -3.11 16.06
C THR A 88 -9.46 -2.30 15.93
N LYS A 89 -8.89 -1.92 17.06
CA LYS A 89 -7.58 -1.23 17.15
C LYS A 89 -6.54 -2.24 17.60
N PHE A 90 -5.36 -2.22 16.98
CA PHE A 90 -4.23 -3.06 17.40
C PHE A 90 -2.91 -2.47 16.94
N THR A 91 -1.85 -2.84 17.65
CA THR A 91 -0.48 -2.44 17.36
C THR A 91 0.26 -3.60 16.72
N VAL A 92 0.98 -3.33 15.63
CA VAL A 92 1.83 -4.32 14.97
C VAL A 92 3.28 -3.87 15.10
N THR A 93 4.12 -4.70 15.72
CA THR A 93 5.57 -4.52 15.74
C THR A 93 6.20 -5.55 14.81
N VAL A 94 6.94 -5.08 13.81
CA VAL A 94 7.66 -5.93 12.86
C VAL A 94 9.16 -5.72 12.98
N THR A 95 9.92 -6.81 13.08
CA THR A 95 11.38 -6.80 13.04
C THR A 95 11.85 -7.46 11.76
N LEU A 96 12.71 -6.77 11.03
CA LEU A 96 13.33 -7.27 9.79
C LEU A 96 14.64 -7.96 10.12
N GLY A 97 14.85 -9.18 9.61
CA GLY A 97 16.13 -9.87 9.67
C GLY A 97 17.12 -9.34 8.64
N LYS A 98 16.62 -9.06 7.41
CA LYS A 98 17.40 -8.47 6.33
C LYS A 98 16.63 -7.27 5.75
N LYS A 99 17.31 -6.15 5.69
CA LYS A 99 16.81 -4.89 5.11
C LYS A 99 17.79 -4.41 4.04
N PRO A 100 17.31 -3.93 2.88
CA PRO A 100 18.18 -3.34 1.86
C PRO A 100 18.98 -2.17 2.43
N LYS A 101 20.28 -2.10 2.06
CA LYS A 101 21.15 -0.96 2.41
C LYS A 101 20.55 0.34 1.86
N GLY A 102 20.50 1.38 2.69
CA GLY A 102 19.96 2.68 2.32
C GLY A 102 18.45 2.81 2.47
N ALA A 103 17.73 1.78 2.98
CA ALA A 103 16.29 1.90 3.23
C ALA A 103 15.99 3.00 4.25
N LYS A 104 15.08 3.90 3.90
CA LYS A 104 14.64 5.06 4.72
C LYS A 104 13.41 4.72 5.58
N GLY A 105 12.76 3.62 5.33
CA GLY A 105 11.59 3.14 6.07
C GLY A 105 10.93 1.94 5.40
N ILE A 106 9.75 1.62 5.89
CA ILE A 106 8.94 0.50 5.39
C ILE A 106 7.51 0.94 5.08
N GLN A 107 6.86 0.17 4.21
CA GLN A 107 5.41 0.09 4.15
C GLN A 107 5.01 -1.29 4.69
N LEU A 108 4.25 -1.29 5.77
CA LEU A 108 3.67 -2.49 6.36
C LEU A 108 2.23 -2.62 5.87
N THR A 109 1.94 -3.69 5.16
CA THR A 109 0.58 -4.04 4.70
C THR A 109 0.03 -5.15 5.58
N THR A 110 -1.16 -4.94 6.09
CA THR A 110 -1.96 -5.94 6.84
C THR A 110 -3.18 -6.29 6.02
N THR A 111 -3.42 -7.58 5.82
CA THR A 111 -4.60 -8.10 5.12
C THR A 111 -5.38 -9.02 6.06
N VAL A 112 -6.67 -8.76 6.24
CA VAL A 112 -7.59 -9.58 7.02
C VAL A 112 -8.83 -9.82 6.17
N GLN A 113 -9.24 -11.07 6.01
CA GLN A 113 -10.42 -11.45 5.22
C GLN A 113 -10.45 -10.82 3.80
N GLY A 114 -9.30 -10.78 3.12
CA GLY A 114 -9.17 -10.19 1.78
C GLY A 114 -9.04 -8.67 1.73
N ILE A 115 -9.39 -7.94 2.78
CA ILE A 115 -9.26 -6.49 2.85
C ILE A 115 -7.85 -6.13 3.31
N SER A 116 -7.22 -5.16 2.65
CA SER A 116 -5.87 -4.72 2.97
C SER A 116 -5.83 -3.27 3.45
N SER A 117 -5.01 -3.03 4.46
CA SER A 117 -4.64 -1.70 4.91
C SER A 117 -3.13 -1.60 5.02
N TYR A 118 -2.57 -0.41 4.82
CA TYR A 118 -1.13 -0.22 4.92
C TYR A 118 -0.76 1.00 5.75
N LYS A 119 0.43 0.94 6.34
CA LYS A 119 1.06 2.06 7.05
C LYS A 119 2.48 2.24 6.54
N THR A 120 2.85 3.49 6.23
CA THR A 120 4.23 3.85 5.89
C THR A 120 4.91 4.38 7.15
N ILE A 121 6.04 3.78 7.50
CA ILE A 121 6.79 4.08 8.71
C ILE A 121 8.20 4.49 8.31
N LYS A 122 8.61 5.70 8.71
CA LYS A 122 9.98 6.20 8.53
C LYS A 122 10.90 5.57 9.57
N GLY A 123 12.14 5.32 9.21
CA GLY A 123 13.15 4.86 10.14
C GLY A 123 14.26 4.04 9.50
N LYS A 124 15.43 4.09 10.11
CA LYS A 124 16.62 3.34 9.68
C LYS A 124 16.81 2.05 10.47
N LYS A 125 16.14 1.88 11.62
CA LYS A 125 16.19 0.69 12.48
C LYS A 125 15.57 -0.52 11.77
N ASN A 126 15.78 -1.70 12.33
CA ASN A 126 15.18 -2.93 11.80
C ASN A 126 13.82 -3.25 12.42
N THR A 127 13.44 -2.57 13.51
CA THR A 127 12.16 -2.76 14.18
C THR A 127 11.27 -1.53 13.93
N PHE A 128 10.04 -1.80 13.55
CA PHE A 128 9.03 -0.80 13.21
C PHE A 128 7.71 -1.13 13.89
N THR A 129 7.02 -0.11 14.36
CA THR A 129 5.72 -0.26 15.03
C THR A 129 4.67 0.61 14.32
N ALA A 130 3.49 0.05 14.10
CA ALA A 130 2.34 0.74 13.53
C ALA A 130 1.05 0.41 14.26
N ASN A 131 0.20 1.41 14.42
CA ASN A 131 -1.15 1.25 14.94
C ASN A 131 -2.13 1.13 13.78
N PHE A 132 -2.96 0.11 13.81
CA PHE A 132 -4.06 -0.11 12.88
C PHE A 132 -5.39 0.13 13.58
N ASN A 133 -6.30 0.71 12.84
CA ASN A 133 -7.68 0.92 13.27
C ASN A 133 -8.58 0.46 12.12
N TRP A 134 -9.32 -0.59 12.35
CA TRP A 134 -10.18 -1.22 11.35
C TRP A 134 -11.63 -1.10 11.77
N ASP A 135 -12.44 -0.75 10.80
CA ASP A 135 -13.88 -0.70 10.92
C ASP A 135 -14.48 -1.80 10.05
N ALA A 136 -15.19 -2.73 10.65
CA ALA A 136 -15.69 -3.92 9.96
C ALA A 136 -17.04 -4.37 10.53
N PRO A 137 -17.85 -5.09 9.74
CA PRO A 137 -19.13 -5.62 10.23
C PRO A 137 -18.95 -6.71 11.31
N VAL A 138 -17.75 -7.23 11.47
CA VAL A 138 -17.41 -8.26 12.46
C VAL A 138 -16.14 -7.90 13.22
N SER A 139 -15.99 -8.40 14.44
CA SER A 139 -14.77 -8.25 15.22
C SER A 139 -13.60 -8.97 14.51
N LEU A 140 -12.47 -8.29 14.44
CA LEU A 140 -11.23 -8.89 13.91
C LEU A 140 -10.41 -9.62 14.99
N LYS A 141 -10.78 -9.52 16.27
CA LYS A 141 -10.13 -10.29 17.35
C LYS A 141 -10.30 -11.79 17.09
N GLY A 142 -9.22 -12.54 17.19
CA GLY A 142 -9.19 -13.98 16.87
C GLY A 142 -9.00 -14.32 15.38
N ARG A 143 -9.19 -13.36 14.47
CA ARG A 143 -9.00 -13.58 13.03
C ARG A 143 -7.53 -13.63 12.64
N THR A 144 -7.21 -14.39 11.61
CA THR A 144 -5.86 -14.46 11.06
C THR A 144 -5.62 -13.28 10.13
N ALA A 145 -4.57 -12.52 10.41
CA ALA A 145 -4.06 -11.46 9.54
C ALA A 145 -2.80 -11.93 8.81
N SER A 146 -2.64 -11.48 7.56
CA SER A 146 -1.43 -11.65 6.76
C SER A 146 -0.67 -10.31 6.71
N PHE A 147 0.62 -10.36 6.96
CA PHE A 147 1.49 -9.19 7.01
C PHE A 147 2.56 -9.28 5.93
N LYS A 148 2.72 -8.21 5.16
CA LYS A 148 3.80 -8.04 4.18
C LYS A 148 4.51 -6.73 4.40
N VAL A 149 5.77 -6.66 4.03
CA VAL A 149 6.60 -5.46 4.15
C VAL A 149 7.28 -5.17 2.83
N LYS A 150 7.25 -3.90 2.43
CA LYS A 150 8.17 -3.32 1.44
C LYS A 150 9.07 -2.32 2.15
N THR A 151 10.30 -2.15 1.67
CA THR A 151 11.18 -1.05 2.09
C THR A 151 11.20 0.01 1.01
N TYR A 152 11.45 1.27 1.39
CA TYR A 152 11.66 2.35 0.45
C TYR A 152 12.97 3.08 0.75
N ASN A 153 13.63 3.59 -0.29
CA ASN A 153 14.93 4.27 -0.19
C ASN A 153 14.84 5.78 -0.42
N ASN A 154 13.77 6.26 -1.01
CA ASN A 154 13.57 7.67 -1.30
C ASN A 154 12.34 8.20 -0.55
N ALA A 155 12.53 9.29 0.22
CA ALA A 155 11.45 9.89 1.01
C ALA A 155 10.41 10.62 0.15
N LYS A 156 10.85 11.20 -0.98
CA LYS A 156 9.98 11.99 -1.88
C LYS A 156 9.12 11.10 -2.78
N TYR A 157 9.74 10.12 -3.46
CA TYR A 157 9.05 9.27 -4.44
C TYR A 157 8.74 7.86 -3.93
N LYS A 158 9.20 7.51 -2.71
CA LYS A 158 8.95 6.22 -2.05
C LYS A 158 9.13 5.03 -2.99
N ALA A 159 10.29 4.99 -3.68
CA ALA A 159 10.63 3.85 -4.52
C ALA A 159 10.72 2.58 -3.67
N TYR A 160 9.75 1.68 -3.82
CA TYR A 160 9.59 0.50 -2.98
C TYR A 160 10.37 -0.70 -3.50
N SER A 161 10.85 -1.53 -2.58
CA SER A 161 11.35 -2.88 -2.87
C SER A 161 10.20 -3.83 -3.25
N TYR A 162 10.54 -5.07 -3.59
CA TYR A 162 9.54 -6.14 -3.64
C TYR A 162 8.92 -6.42 -2.27
N ASP A 163 7.73 -7.02 -2.26
CA ASP A 163 7.11 -7.52 -1.04
C ASP A 163 7.94 -8.62 -0.39
N SER A 164 7.99 -8.61 0.94
CA SER A 164 8.43 -9.78 1.71
C SER A 164 7.52 -10.98 1.47
N LYS A 165 7.98 -12.18 1.80
CA LYS A 165 7.06 -13.30 2.01
C LYS A 165 6.03 -12.93 3.09
N PRO A 166 4.75 -13.28 2.94
CA PRO A 166 3.74 -12.99 3.95
C PRO A 166 4.00 -13.78 5.24
N LYS A 167 3.81 -13.13 6.39
CA LYS A 167 3.67 -13.83 7.68
C LYS A 167 2.24 -13.73 8.16
N LYS A 168 1.69 -14.84 8.65
CA LYS A 168 0.33 -14.92 9.18
C LYS A 168 0.36 -14.98 10.71
N LEU A 169 -0.53 -14.26 11.38
CA LEU A 169 -0.67 -14.24 12.83
C LEU A 169 -2.12 -13.93 13.21
N LYS A 170 -2.60 -14.50 14.32
CA LYS A 170 -3.92 -14.15 14.88
C LYS A 170 -3.86 -12.79 15.57
N ILE A 171 -4.93 -12.01 15.43
CA ILE A 171 -5.18 -10.77 16.19
C ILE A 171 -5.76 -11.19 17.54
N LYS A 172 -4.92 -11.33 18.55
CA LYS A 172 -5.30 -11.81 19.91
C LYS A 172 -5.42 -10.66 20.88
#